data_fc486975525d67502c9604b18c594e70
#
_entry.id   fc486975525d67502c9604b18c594e70
#
_cell.length_a   1.000
_cell.length_b   1.000
_cell.length_c   1.000
_cell.angle_alpha   90.00
_cell.angle_beta   90.00
_cell.angle_gamma   90.00
#
_symmetry.space_group_name_H-M   'P 1'
#
loop_
_entity.id
_entity.type
_entity.pdbx_description
1 polymer ?
#
loop_
_entity_poly.entity_id
_entity_poly.type
_entity_poly.pdbx_seq_one_letter_code
_entity_poly.pdbx_strand_id
1 'polypeptide(L)'
;NLTVDLTEEFEVIKKNFQDQISEEYAASRGEYLNGILLANYLGFEFVDPATCIFIDEHGNYDDKKTDPVLSKKLSEVENCVIPGFYGSCSEDPTKIRTFSRGGSDVTGSIVAKCGQVKLYENWTDVSGFLVADPRIVKNPEVIGTITYKELRELSYMGASVLHENAVFPIRSQGIPIVIKNTNKPEDAGTLIVESTVHKPNHIITGISGKQGFATIMIEKDMMNDEIGFGRKVLQVIEEAGLSYEHTPSGIDTMNVIVELNSFIEHEQEILANLHRAVEPDSIELESDLALIAIVGRGMKDGRGVAAKVFTALANKKINVNMIDQGSSELNIIVGVKNIHFNDAIRAIYNTFIEQE
;
A
#
# COMPACT_ATOMS: atom_id res chain seq x y z
N ASN A 1 38.37 0.35 10.53
CA ASN A 1 39.03 -0.16 9.32
C ASN A 1 38.38 -1.48 8.91
N LEU A 2 38.00 -1.59 7.64
CA LEU A 2 37.52 -2.85 7.07
C LEU A 2 38.68 -3.87 7.04
N THR A 3 38.41 -5.07 7.47
CA THR A 3 39.40 -6.18 7.50
C THR A 3 38.99 -7.34 6.57
N VAL A 4 37.79 -7.26 5.95
CA VAL A 4 37.27 -8.29 5.04
C VAL A 4 37.96 -8.19 3.68
N ASP A 5 38.35 -9.36 3.15
CA ASP A 5 38.79 -9.53 1.76
C ASP A 5 37.64 -10.14 0.96
N LEU A 6 37.20 -9.47 -0.10
CA LEU A 6 36.11 -9.87 -0.97
C LEU A 6 36.59 -10.52 -2.29
N THR A 7 37.86 -10.89 -2.38
CA THR A 7 38.45 -11.43 -3.63
C THR A 7 37.74 -12.72 -4.06
N GLU A 8 37.45 -13.62 -3.13
CA GLU A 8 36.76 -14.87 -3.43
C GLU A 8 35.33 -14.63 -3.91
N GLU A 9 34.59 -13.73 -3.22
CA GLU A 9 33.23 -13.36 -3.62
C GLU A 9 33.18 -12.76 -5.01
N PHE A 10 34.13 -11.88 -5.34
CA PHE A 10 34.22 -11.28 -6.68
C PHE A 10 34.49 -12.33 -7.75
N GLU A 11 35.36 -13.29 -7.52
CA GLU A 11 35.65 -14.35 -8.51
C GLU A 11 34.41 -15.28 -8.71
N VAL A 12 33.67 -15.60 -7.63
CA VAL A 12 32.42 -16.36 -7.73
C VAL A 12 31.37 -15.57 -8.52
N ILE A 13 31.18 -14.28 -8.21
CA ILE A 13 30.20 -13.43 -8.90
C ILE A 13 30.57 -13.29 -10.38
N LYS A 14 31.84 -13.05 -10.71
CA LYS A 14 32.35 -12.93 -12.08
C LYS A 14 32.08 -14.22 -12.88
N LYS A 15 32.36 -15.38 -12.29
CA LYS A 15 32.07 -16.66 -12.92
C LYS A 15 30.59 -16.82 -13.20
N ASN A 16 29.73 -16.53 -12.21
CA ASN A 16 28.29 -16.65 -12.33
C ASN A 16 27.73 -15.70 -13.40
N PHE A 17 28.31 -14.50 -13.57
CA PHE A 17 27.93 -13.57 -14.65
C PHE A 17 28.35 -14.08 -16.02
N GLN A 18 29.52 -14.72 -16.14
CA GLN A 18 29.96 -15.36 -17.37
C GLN A 18 29.05 -16.54 -17.77
N ASP A 19 28.57 -17.28 -16.78
CA ASP A 19 27.64 -18.41 -16.94
C ASP A 19 26.19 -17.96 -17.13
N GLN A 20 25.90 -16.65 -17.10
CA GLN A 20 24.57 -16.00 -17.29
C GLN A 20 23.48 -16.63 -16.40
N ILE A 21 23.75 -16.78 -15.09
CA ILE A 21 22.87 -17.55 -14.19
C ILE A 21 21.44 -16.97 -14.14
N SER A 22 21.24 -15.71 -13.72
CA SER A 22 19.94 -15.02 -13.76
C SER A 22 20.07 -13.52 -13.48
N GLU A 23 19.07 -12.74 -13.91
CA GLU A 23 18.96 -11.31 -13.59
C GLU A 23 18.80 -11.09 -12.08
N GLU A 24 18.02 -11.92 -11.40
CA GLU A 24 17.79 -11.84 -9.96
C GLU A 24 19.08 -12.07 -9.16
N TYR A 25 19.91 -13.03 -9.60
CA TYR A 25 21.24 -13.20 -9.04
C TYR A 25 22.07 -11.94 -9.21
N ALA A 26 22.12 -11.39 -10.43
CA ALA A 26 22.90 -10.19 -10.72
C ALA A 26 22.45 -9.00 -9.89
N ALA A 27 21.12 -8.75 -9.81
CA ALA A 27 20.51 -7.67 -9.04
C ALA A 27 20.86 -7.75 -7.55
N SER A 28 20.91 -8.94 -6.97
CA SER A 28 21.13 -9.15 -5.53
C SER A 28 22.58 -8.95 -5.07
N ARG A 29 23.56 -8.95 -5.98
CA ARG A 29 24.99 -8.98 -5.59
C ARG A 29 25.48 -7.68 -4.95
N GLY A 30 24.88 -6.54 -5.29
CA GLY A 30 25.18 -5.27 -4.65
C GLY A 30 24.90 -5.30 -3.15
N GLU A 31 23.70 -5.70 -2.78
CA GLU A 31 23.28 -5.82 -1.38
C GLU A 31 24.00 -6.94 -0.64
N TYR A 32 24.28 -8.06 -1.31
CA TYR A 32 25.10 -9.15 -0.75
C TYR A 32 26.47 -8.63 -0.30
N LEU A 33 27.22 -8.00 -1.21
CA LEU A 33 28.56 -7.46 -0.93
C LEU A 33 28.52 -6.34 0.10
N ASN A 34 27.54 -5.42 -0.01
CA ASN A 34 27.35 -4.34 0.97
C ASN A 34 27.01 -4.89 2.35
N GLY A 35 26.21 -5.94 2.43
CA GLY A 35 25.87 -6.62 3.68
C GLY A 35 27.12 -7.19 4.37
N ILE A 36 28.01 -7.84 3.64
CA ILE A 36 29.29 -8.36 4.16
C ILE A 36 30.16 -7.20 4.70
N LEU A 37 30.30 -6.12 3.92
CA LEU A 37 31.08 -4.94 4.33
C LEU A 37 30.50 -4.30 5.59
N LEU A 38 29.18 -4.13 5.64
CA LEU A 38 28.50 -3.54 6.80
C LEU A 38 28.62 -4.42 8.04
N ALA A 39 28.44 -5.73 7.91
CA ALA A 39 28.62 -6.67 9.01
C ALA A 39 30.04 -6.60 9.57
N ASN A 40 31.06 -6.61 8.70
CA ASN A 40 32.46 -6.45 9.12
C ASN A 40 32.72 -5.09 9.80
N TYR A 41 32.16 -4.00 9.26
CA TYR A 41 32.32 -2.67 9.84
C TYR A 41 31.72 -2.54 11.23
N LEU A 42 30.54 -3.14 11.45
CA LEU A 42 29.83 -3.12 12.72
C LEU A 42 30.33 -4.18 13.73
N GLY A 43 31.08 -5.18 13.27
CA GLY A 43 31.43 -6.34 14.07
C GLY A 43 30.25 -7.28 14.34
N PHE A 44 29.27 -7.31 13.44
CA PHE A 44 28.06 -8.14 13.49
C PHE A 44 28.23 -9.39 12.63
N GLU A 45 27.39 -10.41 12.85
CA GLU A 45 27.35 -11.58 11.98
C GLU A 45 26.68 -11.26 10.66
N PHE A 46 27.27 -11.71 9.54
CA PHE A 46 26.61 -11.65 8.23
C PHE A 46 25.73 -12.89 8.04
N VAL A 47 24.46 -12.67 7.74
CA VAL A 47 23.49 -13.74 7.41
C VAL A 47 23.01 -13.54 5.99
N ASP A 48 23.41 -14.47 5.09
CA ASP A 48 22.92 -14.43 3.72
C ASP A 48 21.43 -14.85 3.67
N PRO A 49 20.51 -13.98 3.23
CA PRO A 49 19.09 -14.31 3.12
C PRO A 49 18.82 -15.51 2.21
N ALA A 50 19.66 -15.79 1.22
CA ALA A 50 19.53 -16.98 0.38
C ALA A 50 19.61 -18.29 1.17
N THR A 51 20.13 -18.28 2.40
CA THR A 51 20.21 -19.46 3.25
C THR A 51 19.01 -19.66 4.17
N CYS A 52 18.14 -18.64 4.31
CA CYS A 52 17.10 -18.65 5.33
C CYS A 52 15.78 -17.98 4.94
N ILE A 53 15.71 -17.28 3.80
CA ILE A 53 14.49 -16.68 3.27
C ILE A 53 14.15 -17.36 1.95
N PHE A 54 12.92 -17.90 1.87
CA PHE A 54 12.42 -18.63 0.71
C PHE A 54 11.29 -17.85 0.03
N ILE A 55 11.37 -17.76 -1.31
CA ILE A 55 10.44 -17.00 -2.15
C ILE A 55 9.90 -17.99 -3.20
N ASP A 56 8.57 -18.02 -3.38
CA ASP A 56 7.92 -18.89 -4.35
C ASP A 56 8.16 -18.43 -5.81
N GLU A 57 7.69 -19.22 -6.79
CA GLU A 57 7.81 -18.89 -8.21
C GLU A 57 7.06 -17.62 -8.63
N HIS A 58 6.10 -17.17 -7.82
CA HIS A 58 5.33 -15.94 -8.04
C HIS A 58 5.93 -14.71 -7.35
N GLY A 59 7.05 -14.86 -6.64
CA GLY A 59 7.72 -13.77 -5.90
C GLY A 59 7.11 -13.50 -4.53
N ASN A 60 6.31 -14.42 -3.98
CA ASN A 60 5.74 -14.30 -2.65
C ASN A 60 6.62 -14.97 -1.60
N TYR A 61 6.51 -14.48 -0.39
CA TYR A 61 7.16 -15.02 0.79
C TYR A 61 6.58 -16.39 1.19
N ASP A 62 7.43 -17.42 1.20
CA ASP A 62 7.10 -18.77 1.69
C ASP A 62 7.32 -18.84 3.21
N ASP A 63 6.28 -18.54 3.98
CA ASP A 63 6.33 -18.52 5.44
C ASP A 63 6.59 -19.90 6.05
N LYS A 64 6.10 -20.97 5.43
CA LYS A 64 6.23 -22.33 5.95
C LYS A 64 7.66 -22.81 5.94
N LYS A 65 8.45 -22.41 4.93
CA LYS A 65 9.87 -22.75 4.82
C LYS A 65 10.76 -21.76 5.56
N THR A 66 10.46 -20.48 5.44
CA THR A 66 11.30 -19.40 5.99
C THR A 66 11.21 -19.33 7.51
N ASP A 67 10.01 -19.30 8.09
CA ASP A 67 9.83 -19.02 9.53
C ASP A 67 10.66 -19.93 10.44
N PRO A 68 10.63 -21.26 10.27
CA PRO A 68 11.40 -22.13 11.14
C PRO A 68 12.92 -21.99 10.96
N VAL A 69 13.39 -21.75 9.72
CA VAL A 69 14.81 -21.65 9.42
C VAL A 69 15.36 -20.32 9.93
N LEU A 70 14.70 -19.22 9.60
CA LEU A 70 15.14 -17.88 9.97
C LEU A 70 15.00 -17.65 11.49
N SER A 71 13.90 -18.08 12.14
CA SER A 71 13.76 -17.96 13.60
C SER A 71 14.87 -18.70 14.35
N LYS A 72 15.23 -19.91 13.88
CA LYS A 72 16.36 -20.64 14.45
C LYS A 72 17.65 -19.85 14.28
N LYS A 73 17.94 -19.36 13.07
CA LYS A 73 19.17 -18.60 12.78
C LYS A 73 19.25 -17.34 13.66
N LEU A 74 18.15 -16.59 13.80
CA LEU A 74 18.10 -15.38 14.62
C LEU A 74 18.27 -15.69 16.12
N SER A 75 17.88 -16.88 16.59
CA SER A 75 18.10 -17.28 17.99
C SER A 75 19.55 -17.65 18.32
N GLU A 76 20.38 -17.89 17.31
CA GLU A 76 21.79 -18.27 17.45
C GLU A 76 22.74 -17.07 17.41
N VAL A 77 22.25 -15.87 17.04
CA VAL A 77 23.05 -14.65 16.84
C VAL A 77 22.56 -13.53 17.75
N GLU A 78 23.46 -12.72 18.29
CA GLU A 78 23.13 -11.56 19.10
C GLU A 78 22.81 -10.34 18.21
N ASN A 79 23.68 -10.08 17.24
CA ASN A 79 23.54 -9.00 16.26
C ASN A 79 23.94 -9.49 14.88
N CYS A 80 23.14 -9.19 13.87
CA CYS A 80 23.43 -9.59 12.51
C CYS A 80 23.07 -8.51 11.48
N VAL A 81 23.66 -8.63 10.30
CA VAL A 81 23.29 -7.90 9.09
C VAL A 81 22.72 -8.90 8.09
N ILE A 82 21.49 -8.64 7.65
CA ILE A 82 20.77 -9.43 6.66
C ILE A 82 20.46 -8.51 5.48
N PRO A 83 21.04 -8.71 4.31
CA PRO A 83 20.69 -7.94 3.11
C PRO A 83 19.20 -8.09 2.77
N GLY A 84 18.61 -7.05 2.21
CA GLY A 84 17.19 -7.05 1.85
C GLY A 84 16.91 -7.54 0.43
N PHE A 85 15.63 -7.65 0.10
CA PHE A 85 14.93 -7.86 -1.17
C PHE A 85 15.16 -9.19 -1.91
N TYR A 86 16.06 -10.06 -1.49
CA TYR A 86 16.29 -11.37 -2.11
C TYR A 86 16.28 -12.51 -1.10
N GLY A 87 16.14 -13.73 -1.63
CA GLY A 87 16.25 -15.00 -0.93
C GLY A 87 16.53 -16.11 -1.91
N SER A 88 16.30 -17.36 -1.54
CA SER A 88 16.33 -18.49 -2.46
C SER A 88 14.94 -18.87 -2.95
N CYS A 89 14.88 -19.52 -4.13
CA CYS A 89 13.64 -20.08 -4.65
C CYS A 89 13.15 -21.24 -3.78
N SER A 90 11.87 -21.26 -3.43
CA SER A 90 11.29 -22.34 -2.63
C SER A 90 11.38 -23.70 -3.29
N GLU A 91 11.22 -23.76 -4.60
CA GLU A 91 11.21 -24.98 -5.39
C GLU A 91 12.62 -25.46 -5.71
N ASP A 92 13.58 -24.54 -5.85
CA ASP A 92 14.99 -24.81 -6.16
C ASP A 92 15.91 -23.87 -5.38
N PRO A 93 16.31 -24.24 -4.15
CA PRO A 93 17.13 -23.38 -3.29
C PRO A 93 18.52 -23.01 -3.84
N THR A 94 18.93 -23.57 -4.97
CA THR A 94 20.17 -23.16 -5.65
C THR A 94 20.01 -21.87 -6.46
N LYS A 95 18.77 -21.45 -6.70
CA LYS A 95 18.44 -20.24 -7.44
C LYS A 95 18.09 -19.08 -6.51
N ILE A 96 18.58 -17.91 -6.85
CA ILE A 96 18.18 -16.65 -6.20
C ILE A 96 16.84 -16.19 -6.77
N ARG A 97 15.98 -15.68 -5.87
CA ARG A 97 14.74 -14.98 -6.18
C ARG A 97 14.74 -13.61 -5.51
N THR A 98 13.99 -12.67 -6.08
CA THR A 98 13.80 -11.34 -5.53
C THR A 98 12.32 -11.04 -5.29
N PHE A 99 12.02 -10.22 -4.28
CA PHE A 99 10.68 -9.66 -4.12
C PHE A 99 10.42 -8.59 -5.18
N SER A 100 9.20 -8.53 -5.70
CA SER A 100 8.83 -7.68 -6.85
C SER A 100 8.88 -6.18 -6.55
N ARG A 101 8.47 -5.74 -5.35
CA ARG A 101 8.48 -4.35 -4.89
C ARG A 101 8.65 -4.24 -3.38
N GLY A 102 9.32 -3.16 -2.93
CA GLY A 102 9.52 -2.93 -1.50
C GLY A 102 10.25 -4.08 -0.81
N GLY A 103 11.07 -4.84 -1.54
CA GLY A 103 11.62 -6.10 -1.08
C GLY A 103 12.48 -5.98 0.17
N SER A 104 13.18 -4.87 0.35
CA SER A 104 13.96 -4.61 1.56
C SER A 104 13.04 -4.40 2.77
N ASP A 105 11.92 -3.69 2.60
CA ASP A 105 10.92 -3.50 3.66
C ASP A 105 10.23 -4.82 4.01
N VAL A 106 9.91 -5.64 2.99
CA VAL A 106 9.38 -7.01 3.17
C VAL A 106 10.35 -7.86 3.95
N THR A 107 11.64 -7.85 3.58
CA THR A 107 12.69 -8.59 4.31
C THR A 107 12.77 -8.13 5.77
N GLY A 108 12.78 -6.82 6.03
CA GLY A 108 12.77 -6.26 7.39
C GLY A 108 11.58 -6.76 8.21
N SER A 109 10.40 -6.82 7.62
CA SER A 109 9.19 -7.34 8.27
C SER A 109 9.28 -8.84 8.55
N ILE A 110 9.79 -9.63 7.61
CA ILE A 110 10.01 -11.08 7.80
C ILE A 110 10.98 -11.32 8.96
N VAL A 111 12.11 -10.59 8.97
CA VAL A 111 13.11 -10.67 10.05
C VAL A 111 12.50 -10.26 11.39
N ALA A 112 11.73 -9.17 11.42
CA ALA A 112 11.04 -8.71 12.63
C ALA A 112 10.04 -9.75 13.16
N LYS A 113 9.27 -10.38 12.27
CA LYS A 113 8.35 -11.48 12.59
C LYS A 113 9.09 -12.68 13.19
N CYS A 114 10.10 -13.18 12.48
CA CYS A 114 10.84 -14.39 12.89
C CYS A 114 11.67 -14.17 14.15
N GLY A 115 12.18 -12.94 14.35
CA GLY A 115 12.90 -12.53 15.56
C GLY A 115 11.99 -12.18 16.73
N GLN A 116 10.66 -12.15 16.55
CA GLN A 116 9.67 -11.76 17.56
C GLN A 116 10.05 -10.44 18.26
N VAL A 117 10.44 -9.44 17.48
CA VAL A 117 10.97 -8.18 17.96
C VAL A 117 9.90 -7.34 18.67
N LYS A 118 10.33 -6.46 19.57
CA LYS A 118 9.42 -5.52 20.24
C LYS A 118 9.04 -4.33 19.36
N LEU A 119 9.88 -3.98 18.40
CA LEU A 119 9.73 -2.84 17.51
C LEU A 119 10.50 -3.12 16.22
N TYR A 120 9.91 -2.75 15.08
CA TYR A 120 10.59 -2.67 13.80
C TYR A 120 10.79 -1.20 13.42
N GLU A 121 12.03 -0.76 13.29
CA GLU A 121 12.36 0.57 12.78
C GLU A 121 12.64 0.49 11.29
N ASN A 122 11.83 1.18 10.49
CA ASN A 122 12.05 1.33 9.06
C ASN A 122 12.67 2.71 8.78
N TRP A 123 13.93 2.72 8.42
CA TRP A 123 14.69 3.93 8.14
C TRP A 123 14.66 4.26 6.64
N THR A 124 14.14 5.45 6.30
CA THR A 124 13.95 5.93 4.94
C THR A 124 14.40 7.41 4.82
N ASP A 125 14.09 8.08 3.72
CA ASP A 125 14.44 9.48 3.46
C ASP A 125 13.36 10.49 3.88
N VAL A 126 12.26 10.02 4.48
CA VAL A 126 11.14 10.86 4.96
C VAL A 126 10.89 10.65 6.45
N SER A 127 10.39 11.69 7.14
CA SER A 127 10.16 11.68 8.59
C SER A 127 8.83 11.04 9.00
N GLY A 128 8.30 10.11 8.22
CA GLY A 128 7.04 9.41 8.48
C GLY A 128 5.96 9.73 7.46
N PHE A 129 4.73 9.34 7.78
CA PHE A 129 3.55 9.63 6.96
C PHE A 129 3.06 11.04 7.19
N LEU A 130 2.67 11.72 6.12
CA LEU A 130 2.09 13.06 6.16
C LEU A 130 0.57 12.99 6.09
N VAL A 131 -0.10 13.93 6.76
CA VAL A 131 -1.57 14.03 6.76
C VAL A 131 -2.14 14.25 5.34
N ALA A 132 -1.37 14.87 4.46
CA ALA A 132 -1.71 15.05 3.04
C ALA A 132 -0.46 15.06 2.18
N ASP A 133 -0.63 14.92 0.85
CA ASP A 133 0.47 14.97 -0.11
C ASP A 133 1.20 16.33 -0.08
N PRO A 134 2.51 16.40 0.18
CA PRO A 134 3.27 17.65 0.24
C PRO A 134 3.36 18.38 -1.11
N ARG A 135 3.05 17.70 -2.23
CA ARG A 135 2.93 18.32 -3.55
C ARG A 135 1.64 19.15 -3.69
N ILE A 136 0.62 18.84 -2.86
CA ILE A 136 -0.70 19.50 -2.87
C ILE A 136 -0.83 20.50 -1.74
N VAL A 137 -0.47 20.10 -0.53
CA VAL A 137 -0.52 20.92 0.69
C VAL A 137 0.91 21.30 1.08
N LYS A 138 1.16 22.59 1.29
CA LYS A 138 2.48 23.06 1.68
C LYS A 138 2.75 22.73 3.16
N ASN A 139 3.85 22.01 3.44
CA ASN A 139 4.28 21.65 4.79
C ASN A 139 3.16 20.94 5.60
N PRO A 140 2.58 19.84 5.11
CA PRO A 140 1.56 19.13 5.86
C PRO A 140 2.13 18.53 7.15
N GLU A 141 1.30 18.37 8.17
CA GLU A 141 1.70 17.76 9.43
C GLU A 141 2.11 16.30 9.26
N VAL A 142 3.01 15.84 10.14
CA VAL A 142 3.41 14.43 10.24
C VAL A 142 2.39 13.70 11.12
N ILE A 143 1.93 12.54 10.65
CA ILE A 143 1.08 11.64 11.43
C ILE A 143 1.93 10.98 12.52
N GLY A 144 1.70 11.30 13.79
CA GLY A 144 2.48 10.72 14.90
C GLY A 144 2.20 9.23 15.11
N THR A 145 0.92 8.82 15.06
CA THR A 145 0.51 7.42 15.23
C THR A 145 -0.63 7.07 14.28
N ILE A 146 -0.47 5.96 13.58
CA ILE A 146 -1.46 5.43 12.64
C ILE A 146 -1.70 3.94 12.91
N THR A 147 -2.93 3.46 12.71
CA THR A 147 -3.21 2.02 12.76
C THR A 147 -2.96 1.35 11.41
N TYR A 148 -2.70 0.05 11.40
CA TYR A 148 -2.58 -0.72 10.15
C TYR A 148 -3.79 -0.58 9.23
N LYS A 149 -4.99 -0.43 9.79
CA LYS A 149 -6.21 -0.22 9.00
C LYS A 149 -6.21 1.14 8.32
N GLU A 150 -5.91 2.21 9.07
CA GLU A 150 -5.80 3.57 8.50
C GLU A 150 -4.68 3.67 7.46
N LEU A 151 -3.53 3.06 7.75
CA LEU A 151 -2.41 3.00 6.80
C LEU A 151 -2.83 2.37 5.47
N ARG A 152 -3.55 1.25 5.53
CA ARG A 152 -4.01 0.56 4.32
C ARG A 152 -4.94 1.43 3.49
N GLU A 153 -5.90 2.12 4.12
CA GLU A 153 -6.81 3.04 3.43
C GLU A 153 -6.04 4.19 2.72
N LEU A 154 -5.09 4.80 3.43
CA LEU A 154 -4.29 5.89 2.86
C LEU A 154 -3.36 5.40 1.74
N SER A 155 -2.70 4.25 1.93
CA SER A 155 -1.76 3.69 0.95
C SER A 155 -2.45 3.25 -0.33
N TYR A 156 -3.63 2.64 -0.23
CA TYR A 156 -4.44 2.25 -1.38
C TYR A 156 -4.79 3.45 -2.26
N MET A 157 -5.09 4.57 -1.63
CA MET A 157 -5.40 5.84 -2.29
C MET A 157 -4.17 6.70 -2.63
N GLY A 158 -2.96 6.14 -2.55
CA GLY A 158 -1.73 6.74 -3.11
C GLY A 158 -0.75 7.36 -2.10
N ALA A 159 -1.00 7.32 -0.80
CA ALA A 159 -0.02 7.72 0.20
C ALA A 159 1.01 6.59 0.40
N SER A 160 2.07 6.56 -0.40
CA SER A 160 3.08 5.50 -0.38
C SER A 160 4.37 5.96 0.31
N VAL A 161 4.54 5.63 1.57
CA VAL A 161 5.85 5.69 2.27
C VAL A 161 6.37 4.26 2.48
N LEU A 162 5.48 3.33 2.79
CA LEU A 162 5.77 1.91 2.99
C LEU A 162 4.84 1.09 2.11
N HIS A 163 5.40 0.10 1.39
CA HIS A 163 4.59 -0.78 0.56
C HIS A 163 3.70 -1.66 1.44
N GLU A 164 2.42 -1.85 1.07
CA GLU A 164 1.47 -2.62 1.90
C GLU A 164 1.91 -4.06 2.15
N ASN A 165 2.57 -4.69 1.17
CA ASN A 165 3.13 -6.05 1.31
C ASN A 165 4.21 -6.13 2.39
N ALA A 166 4.91 -5.03 2.68
CA ALA A 166 5.93 -4.98 3.72
C ALA A 166 5.33 -5.05 5.13
N VAL A 167 4.07 -4.69 5.29
CA VAL A 167 3.38 -4.68 6.59
C VAL A 167 2.77 -6.05 6.90
N PHE A 168 2.44 -6.83 5.88
CA PHE A 168 1.70 -8.07 6.01
C PHE A 168 2.33 -9.11 6.97
N PRO A 169 3.66 -9.39 6.92
CA PRO A 169 4.28 -10.43 7.77
C PRO A 169 4.14 -10.16 9.27
N ILE A 170 4.22 -8.90 9.69
CA ILE A 170 4.26 -8.51 11.11
C ILE A 170 2.90 -8.09 11.68
N ARG A 171 1.94 -7.74 10.82
CA ARG A 171 0.60 -7.33 11.24
C ARG A 171 -0.11 -8.37 12.09
N SER A 172 -0.02 -9.65 11.70
CA SER A 172 -0.66 -10.76 12.43
C SER A 172 -0.12 -10.97 13.84
N GLN A 173 1.08 -10.47 14.12
CA GLN A 173 1.73 -10.55 15.44
C GLN A 173 1.64 -9.25 16.25
N GLY A 174 1.04 -8.22 15.67
CA GLY A 174 0.89 -6.92 16.33
C GLY A 174 2.20 -6.21 16.62
N ILE A 175 3.29 -6.53 15.91
CA ILE A 175 4.59 -5.89 16.09
C ILE A 175 4.50 -4.44 15.58
N PRO A 176 4.76 -3.43 16.41
CA PRO A 176 4.74 -2.05 15.96
C PRO A 176 5.88 -1.73 15.00
N ILE A 177 5.61 -0.81 14.03
CA ILE A 177 6.62 -0.26 13.13
C ILE A 177 6.77 1.22 13.44
N VAL A 178 7.99 1.74 13.39
CA VAL A 178 8.21 3.19 13.35
C VAL A 178 8.96 3.55 12.08
N ILE A 179 8.44 4.53 11.35
CA ILE A 179 9.11 5.10 10.17
C ILE A 179 10.03 6.22 10.65
N LYS A 180 11.31 6.12 10.33
CA LYS A 180 12.36 7.06 10.77
C LYS A 180 13.09 7.65 9.56
N ASN A 181 13.58 8.88 9.71
CA ASN A 181 14.32 9.57 8.66
C ASN A 181 15.83 9.43 8.88
N THR A 182 16.54 8.82 7.93
CA THR A 182 18.01 8.67 7.97
C THR A 182 18.73 10.01 7.93
N ASN A 183 18.12 11.04 7.30
CA ASN A 183 18.71 12.37 7.19
C ASN A 183 18.36 13.28 8.39
N LYS A 184 17.36 12.87 9.22
CA LYS A 184 16.90 13.58 10.41
C LYS A 184 16.55 12.56 11.51
N PRO A 185 17.54 11.88 12.09
CA PRO A 185 17.31 10.79 13.05
C PRO A 185 16.64 11.25 14.35
N GLU A 186 16.68 12.55 14.66
CA GLU A 186 16.01 13.18 15.81
C GLU A 186 14.49 13.29 15.64
N ASP A 187 13.96 13.23 14.40
CA ASP A 187 12.52 13.28 14.17
C ASP A 187 11.85 12.03 14.77
N ALA A 188 10.70 12.24 15.41
CA ALA A 188 9.96 11.15 16.06
C ALA A 188 9.48 10.10 15.05
N GLY A 189 9.14 10.55 13.83
CA GLY A 189 8.60 9.68 12.79
C GLY A 189 7.13 9.34 13.00
N THR A 190 6.67 8.28 12.31
CA THR A 190 5.31 7.76 12.45
C THR A 190 5.31 6.37 13.05
N LEU A 191 4.59 6.18 14.15
CA LEU A 191 4.38 4.87 14.78
C LEU A 191 3.14 4.20 14.17
N ILE A 192 3.31 2.99 13.64
CA ILE A 192 2.25 2.14 13.06
C ILE A 192 1.96 1.01 14.04
N VAL A 193 0.69 0.84 14.42
CA VAL A 193 0.24 -0.14 15.43
C VAL A 193 -1.02 -0.89 14.97
N GLU A 194 -1.28 -2.06 15.55
CA GLU A 194 -2.54 -2.80 15.29
C GLU A 194 -3.75 -2.03 15.82
N SER A 195 -3.65 -1.52 17.05
CA SER A 195 -4.69 -0.73 17.70
C SER A 195 -4.08 0.23 18.70
N THR A 196 -4.78 1.28 19.03
CA THR A 196 -4.38 2.24 20.06
C THR A 196 -5.59 2.79 20.79
N VAL A 197 -5.44 2.95 22.11
CA VAL A 197 -6.43 3.64 22.96
C VAL A 197 -6.22 5.16 22.97
N HIS A 198 -5.10 5.63 22.46
CA HIS A 198 -4.81 7.05 22.35
C HIS A 198 -5.70 7.70 21.30
N LYS A 199 -6.39 8.75 21.69
CA LYS A 199 -7.14 9.58 20.74
C LYS A 199 -6.16 10.21 19.73
N PRO A 200 -6.52 10.29 18.45
CA PRO A 200 -5.71 11.05 17.49
C PRO A 200 -5.72 12.54 17.83
N ASN A 201 -4.71 13.27 17.40
CA ASN A 201 -4.63 14.72 17.60
C ASN A 201 -5.77 15.44 16.87
N HIS A 202 -6.17 14.96 15.72
CA HIS A 202 -7.26 15.46 14.89
C HIS A 202 -8.34 14.39 14.69
N ILE A 203 -9.53 14.78 14.29
CA ILE A 203 -10.64 13.86 13.96
C ILE A 203 -10.23 12.93 12.81
N ILE A 204 -9.52 13.45 11.81
CA ILE A 204 -8.97 12.68 10.70
C ILE A 204 -7.48 12.39 10.94
N THR A 205 -7.03 11.26 10.42
CA THR A 205 -5.62 10.85 10.45
C THR A 205 -4.89 11.28 9.20
N GLY A 206 -5.55 11.24 8.04
CA GLY A 206 -4.95 11.65 6.79
C GLY A 206 -5.93 11.76 5.64
N ILE A 207 -5.45 12.39 4.57
CA ILE A 207 -6.19 12.61 3.32
C ILE A 207 -5.28 12.13 2.18
N SER A 208 -5.76 11.20 1.37
CA SER A 208 -5.08 10.79 0.15
C SER A 208 -6.06 10.68 -1.01
N GLY A 209 -5.56 10.59 -2.22
CA GLY A 209 -6.44 10.44 -3.37
C GLY A 209 -5.67 10.16 -4.65
N LYS A 210 -6.42 9.71 -5.64
CA LYS A 210 -5.94 9.43 -6.99
C LYS A 210 -6.87 10.02 -8.02
N GLN A 211 -6.30 10.38 -9.15
CA GLN A 211 -7.02 10.80 -10.35
C GLN A 211 -7.05 9.66 -11.38
N GLY A 212 -7.87 9.78 -12.40
CA GLY A 212 -7.88 8.86 -13.53
C GLY A 212 -8.82 7.67 -13.34
N PHE A 213 -10.02 7.93 -12.82
CA PHE A 213 -11.09 6.95 -12.74
C PHE A 213 -12.20 7.26 -13.74
N ALA A 214 -12.93 6.21 -14.12
CA ALA A 214 -14.15 6.27 -14.88
C ALA A 214 -15.32 5.70 -14.08
N THR A 215 -16.50 6.26 -14.28
CA THR A 215 -17.76 5.72 -13.78
C THR A 215 -18.55 5.13 -14.94
N ILE A 216 -18.92 3.87 -14.82
CA ILE A 216 -19.89 3.18 -15.69
C ILE A 216 -21.22 3.25 -14.95
N MET A 217 -22.13 4.12 -15.37
CA MET A 217 -23.47 4.25 -14.81
C MET A 217 -24.44 3.38 -15.61
N ILE A 218 -25.00 2.38 -14.97
CA ILE A 218 -25.94 1.41 -15.55
C ILE A 218 -27.33 1.72 -14.98
N GLU A 219 -28.27 2.01 -15.85
CA GLU A 219 -29.64 2.34 -15.50
C GLU A 219 -30.57 1.24 -15.98
N LYS A 220 -31.47 0.76 -15.12
CA LYS A 220 -32.47 -0.23 -15.46
C LYS A 220 -33.68 -0.11 -14.57
N ASP A 221 -34.84 0.08 -15.18
CA ASP A 221 -36.12 0.11 -14.46
C ASP A 221 -36.34 -1.19 -13.68
N MET A 222 -36.74 -1.05 -12.41
CA MET A 222 -36.97 -2.16 -11.47
C MET A 222 -35.71 -3.02 -11.22
N MET A 223 -34.52 -2.45 -11.30
CA MET A 223 -33.26 -3.12 -11.03
C MET A 223 -33.22 -3.79 -9.66
N ASN A 224 -33.80 -3.15 -8.67
CA ASN A 224 -33.88 -3.65 -7.26
C ASN A 224 -34.65 -4.98 -7.14
N ASP A 225 -35.57 -5.29 -8.04
CA ASP A 225 -36.36 -6.53 -8.05
C ASP A 225 -35.64 -7.66 -8.80
N GLU A 226 -34.57 -7.35 -9.56
CA GLU A 226 -33.80 -8.35 -10.30
C GLU A 226 -32.72 -9.00 -9.41
N ILE A 227 -33.04 -10.21 -8.94
CA ILE A 227 -32.09 -10.99 -8.11
C ILE A 227 -30.81 -11.28 -8.89
N GLY A 228 -29.67 -10.85 -8.31
CA GLY A 228 -28.34 -11.11 -8.87
C GLY A 228 -27.89 -10.11 -9.93
N PHE A 229 -28.59 -8.99 -10.12
CA PHE A 229 -28.19 -7.93 -11.05
C PHE A 229 -26.73 -7.50 -10.82
N GLY A 230 -26.38 -7.07 -9.62
CA GLY A 230 -25.00 -6.64 -9.29
C GLY A 230 -23.96 -7.75 -9.53
N ARG A 231 -24.29 -9.02 -9.26
CA ARG A 231 -23.39 -10.14 -9.57
C ARG A 231 -23.11 -10.26 -11.07
N LYS A 232 -24.15 -10.11 -11.90
CA LYS A 232 -23.99 -10.16 -13.38
C LYS A 232 -23.12 -9.01 -13.88
N VAL A 233 -23.33 -7.79 -13.34
CA VAL A 233 -22.53 -6.62 -13.70
C VAL A 233 -21.07 -6.85 -13.31
N LEU A 234 -20.79 -7.24 -12.07
CA LEU A 234 -19.43 -7.46 -11.59
C LEU A 234 -18.73 -8.64 -12.26
N GLN A 235 -19.50 -9.65 -12.70
CA GLN A 235 -18.96 -10.77 -13.48
C GLN A 235 -18.39 -10.28 -14.85
N VAL A 236 -19.07 -9.34 -15.50
CA VAL A 236 -18.55 -8.75 -16.76
C VAL A 236 -17.22 -8.01 -16.52
N ILE A 237 -17.10 -7.29 -15.40
CA ILE A 237 -15.86 -6.60 -15.04
C ILE A 237 -14.75 -7.61 -14.74
N GLU A 238 -15.05 -8.68 -13.99
CA GLU A 238 -14.12 -9.78 -13.70
C GLU A 238 -13.63 -10.49 -14.96
N GLU A 239 -14.54 -10.83 -15.88
CA GLU A 239 -14.22 -11.50 -17.15
C GLU A 239 -13.33 -10.64 -18.06
N ALA A 240 -13.42 -9.30 -17.94
CA ALA A 240 -12.52 -8.36 -18.60
C ALA A 240 -11.15 -8.20 -17.87
N GLY A 241 -10.93 -8.91 -16.76
CA GLY A 241 -9.69 -8.83 -15.98
C GLY A 241 -9.51 -7.52 -15.20
N LEU A 242 -10.60 -6.77 -14.98
CA LEU A 242 -10.57 -5.49 -14.26
C LEU A 242 -10.98 -5.60 -12.81
N SER A 243 -10.31 -4.80 -11.96
CA SER A 243 -10.76 -4.51 -10.60
C SER A 243 -11.70 -3.31 -10.61
N TYR A 244 -12.67 -3.31 -9.70
CA TYR A 244 -13.49 -2.12 -9.43
C TYR A 244 -13.07 -1.49 -8.09
N GLU A 245 -13.27 -0.16 -7.99
CA GLU A 245 -12.96 0.59 -6.76
C GLU A 245 -14.19 0.68 -5.84
N HIS A 246 -15.30 1.15 -6.39
CA HIS A 246 -16.56 1.35 -5.68
C HIS A 246 -17.77 1.01 -6.56
N THR A 247 -18.89 0.67 -5.92
CA THR A 247 -20.15 0.37 -6.63
C THR A 247 -21.36 1.03 -5.95
N PRO A 248 -21.43 2.37 -5.90
CA PRO A 248 -22.60 3.06 -5.38
C PRO A 248 -23.85 2.69 -6.19
N SER A 249 -24.89 2.25 -5.52
CA SER A 249 -26.12 1.75 -6.16
C SER A 249 -27.35 2.48 -5.62
N GLY A 250 -28.24 2.85 -6.53
CA GLY A 250 -29.59 3.36 -6.23
C GLY A 250 -30.65 2.24 -6.36
N ILE A 251 -31.90 2.65 -6.58
CA ILE A 251 -33.02 1.73 -6.80
C ILE A 251 -32.94 1.16 -8.23
N ASP A 252 -32.78 2.05 -9.22
CA ASP A 252 -32.79 1.74 -10.64
C ASP A 252 -31.42 2.02 -11.31
N THR A 253 -30.40 2.31 -10.52
CA THR A 253 -29.06 2.63 -11.03
C THR A 253 -27.97 1.90 -10.26
N MET A 254 -26.94 1.44 -10.97
CA MET A 254 -25.71 0.92 -10.40
C MET A 254 -24.53 1.59 -11.08
N ASN A 255 -23.64 2.16 -10.27
CA ASN A 255 -22.38 2.72 -10.75
C ASN A 255 -21.25 1.74 -10.48
N VAL A 256 -20.35 1.55 -11.45
CA VAL A 256 -19.10 0.82 -11.27
C VAL A 256 -17.96 1.78 -11.53
N ILE A 257 -17.13 2.02 -10.53
CA ILE A 257 -15.97 2.90 -10.65
C ILE A 257 -14.74 2.04 -10.88
N VAL A 258 -14.03 2.33 -11.96
CA VAL A 258 -12.85 1.58 -12.43
C VAL A 258 -11.70 2.54 -12.77
N GLU A 259 -10.47 2.04 -12.77
CA GLU A 259 -9.33 2.79 -13.27
C GLU A 259 -9.47 3.02 -14.79
N LEU A 260 -9.36 4.29 -15.19
CA LEU A 260 -9.65 4.72 -16.56
C LEU A 260 -8.73 4.05 -17.58
N ASN A 261 -7.42 3.98 -17.35
CA ASN A 261 -6.47 3.46 -18.32
C ASN A 261 -6.73 1.98 -18.62
N SER A 262 -6.93 1.19 -17.57
CA SER A 262 -7.25 -0.24 -17.72
C SER A 262 -8.61 -0.47 -18.36
N PHE A 263 -9.58 0.41 -18.12
CA PHE A 263 -10.92 0.34 -18.69
C PHE A 263 -10.93 0.64 -20.20
N ILE A 264 -10.24 1.69 -20.65
CA ILE A 264 -10.24 2.13 -22.05
C ILE A 264 -9.82 0.99 -23.01
N GLU A 265 -8.88 0.14 -22.59
CA GLU A 265 -8.42 -0.98 -23.39
C GLU A 265 -9.52 -2.02 -23.70
N HIS A 266 -10.54 -2.10 -22.85
CA HIS A 266 -11.62 -3.08 -22.88
C HIS A 266 -13.02 -2.46 -23.01
N GLU A 267 -13.13 -1.13 -23.18
CA GLU A 267 -14.39 -0.38 -23.13
C GLU A 267 -15.50 -0.99 -23.99
N GLN A 268 -15.24 -1.19 -25.28
CA GLN A 268 -16.26 -1.68 -26.22
C GLN A 268 -16.75 -3.10 -25.86
N GLU A 269 -15.84 -3.96 -25.43
CA GLU A 269 -16.16 -5.32 -25.02
C GLU A 269 -17.00 -5.33 -23.75
N ILE A 270 -16.62 -4.54 -22.74
CA ILE A 270 -17.33 -4.42 -21.47
C ILE A 270 -18.76 -3.91 -21.70
N LEU A 271 -18.91 -2.83 -22.48
CA LEU A 271 -20.24 -2.26 -22.78
C LEU A 271 -21.14 -3.27 -23.51
N ALA A 272 -20.61 -3.98 -24.51
CA ALA A 272 -21.36 -5.01 -25.23
C ALA A 272 -21.75 -6.19 -24.32
N ASN A 273 -20.86 -6.59 -23.40
CA ASN A 273 -21.14 -7.66 -22.44
C ASN A 273 -22.16 -7.23 -21.38
N LEU A 274 -22.09 -6.00 -20.89
CA LEU A 274 -23.09 -5.44 -19.97
C LEU A 274 -24.49 -5.42 -20.62
N HIS A 275 -24.61 -4.94 -21.86
CA HIS A 275 -25.89 -4.97 -22.60
C HIS A 275 -26.45 -6.39 -22.68
N ARG A 276 -25.61 -7.40 -22.93
CA ARG A 276 -26.05 -8.81 -23.02
C ARG A 276 -26.40 -9.42 -21.68
N ALA A 277 -25.67 -9.05 -20.62
CA ALA A 277 -25.80 -9.68 -19.31
C ALA A 277 -26.98 -9.18 -18.48
N VAL A 278 -27.30 -7.87 -18.60
CA VAL A 278 -28.30 -7.22 -17.74
C VAL A 278 -29.38 -6.44 -18.50
N GLU A 279 -29.29 -6.34 -19.84
CA GLU A 279 -30.27 -5.63 -20.67
C GLU A 279 -30.68 -4.28 -20.07
N PRO A 280 -29.73 -3.34 -19.90
CA PRO A 280 -29.98 -2.04 -19.27
C PRO A 280 -30.78 -1.13 -20.19
N ASP A 281 -31.53 -0.18 -19.63
CA ASP A 281 -32.21 0.87 -20.36
C ASP A 281 -31.18 1.88 -20.92
N SER A 282 -30.17 2.21 -20.13
CA SER A 282 -29.05 3.04 -20.57
C SER A 282 -27.73 2.66 -19.89
N ILE A 283 -26.61 2.96 -20.57
CA ILE A 283 -25.27 2.97 -19.96
C ILE A 283 -24.62 4.31 -20.31
N GLU A 284 -24.22 5.05 -19.28
CA GLU A 284 -23.48 6.30 -19.44
C GLU A 284 -22.06 6.15 -18.87
N LEU A 285 -21.09 6.80 -19.51
CA LEU A 285 -19.69 6.81 -19.10
C LEU A 285 -19.25 8.22 -18.71
N GLU A 286 -18.67 8.35 -17.52
CA GLU A 286 -18.01 9.58 -17.09
C GLU A 286 -16.53 9.26 -16.79
N SER A 287 -15.59 9.84 -17.57
CA SER A 287 -14.15 9.56 -17.48
C SER A 287 -13.33 10.63 -16.77
N ASP A 288 -13.97 11.59 -16.10
CA ASP A 288 -13.32 12.72 -15.41
C ASP A 288 -13.55 12.63 -13.90
N LEU A 289 -13.08 11.54 -13.29
CA LEU A 289 -13.26 11.30 -11.86
C LEU A 289 -11.93 11.17 -11.13
N ALA A 290 -11.83 11.87 -10.00
CA ALA A 290 -10.79 11.68 -8.98
C ALA A 290 -11.45 11.23 -7.68
N LEU A 291 -10.83 10.30 -6.99
CA LEU A 291 -11.27 9.80 -5.68
C LEU A 291 -10.38 10.36 -4.58
N ILE A 292 -10.99 10.83 -3.50
CA ILE A 292 -10.31 11.36 -2.31
C ILE A 292 -10.81 10.60 -1.09
N ALA A 293 -9.89 9.97 -0.37
CA ALA A 293 -10.17 9.31 0.90
C ALA A 293 -9.81 10.22 2.07
N ILE A 294 -10.76 10.48 2.92
CA ILE A 294 -10.59 11.09 4.21
C ILE A 294 -10.62 9.97 5.24
N VAL A 295 -9.48 9.72 5.89
CA VAL A 295 -9.29 8.56 6.77
C VAL A 295 -9.03 9.01 8.19
N GLY A 296 -9.66 8.34 9.16
CA GLY A 296 -9.36 8.58 10.56
C GLY A 296 -10.24 7.83 11.53
N ARG A 297 -9.60 7.15 12.50
CA ARG A 297 -10.29 6.47 13.61
C ARG A 297 -11.06 7.43 14.52
N GLY A 298 -10.72 8.73 14.50
CA GLY A 298 -11.46 9.76 15.24
C GLY A 298 -12.82 10.10 14.64
N MET A 299 -13.11 9.63 13.42
CA MET A 299 -14.42 9.81 12.78
C MET A 299 -15.47 8.84 13.33
N LYS A 300 -15.06 7.69 13.85
CA LYS A 300 -15.98 6.68 14.38
C LYS A 300 -16.82 7.26 15.49
N ASP A 301 -18.14 7.12 15.36
CA ASP A 301 -19.15 7.74 16.24
C ASP A 301 -19.07 9.30 16.30
N GLY A 302 -18.29 9.91 15.41
CA GLY A 302 -18.05 11.35 15.33
C GLY A 302 -19.22 12.11 14.66
N ARG A 303 -19.93 12.96 15.42
CA ARG A 303 -21.04 13.74 14.88
C ARG A 303 -20.53 14.91 14.04
N GLY A 304 -21.12 15.10 12.85
CA GLY A 304 -20.86 16.26 12.01
C GLY A 304 -19.58 16.17 11.14
N VAL A 305 -18.86 15.03 11.14
CA VAL A 305 -17.64 14.87 10.33
C VAL A 305 -17.97 15.00 8.84
N ALA A 306 -18.96 14.26 8.34
CA ALA A 306 -19.40 14.37 6.94
C ALA A 306 -19.86 15.79 6.60
N ALA A 307 -20.60 16.47 7.51
CA ALA A 307 -21.00 17.86 7.30
C ALA A 307 -19.79 18.78 7.13
N LYS A 308 -18.73 18.63 7.93
CA LYS A 308 -17.48 19.39 7.77
C LYS A 308 -16.85 19.15 6.40
N VAL A 309 -16.74 17.90 5.94
CA VAL A 309 -16.19 17.54 4.62
C VAL A 309 -16.97 18.22 3.51
N PHE A 310 -18.28 18.03 3.46
CA PHE A 310 -19.11 18.59 2.39
C PHE A 310 -19.21 20.12 2.44
N THR A 311 -19.19 20.72 3.62
CA THR A 311 -19.13 22.19 3.77
C THR A 311 -17.80 22.74 3.24
N ALA A 312 -16.67 22.06 3.50
CA ALA A 312 -15.37 22.48 2.98
C ALA A 312 -15.37 22.50 1.44
N LEU A 313 -15.93 21.46 0.81
CA LEU A 313 -16.05 21.37 -0.66
C LEU A 313 -17.03 22.41 -1.22
N ALA A 314 -18.20 22.55 -0.59
CA ALA A 314 -19.22 23.52 -1.01
C ALA A 314 -18.70 24.95 -0.97
N ASN A 315 -17.94 25.36 0.07
CA ASN A 315 -17.32 26.67 0.20
C ASN A 315 -16.32 26.96 -0.94
N LYS A 316 -15.75 25.94 -1.54
CA LYS A 316 -14.88 26.04 -2.72
C LYS A 316 -15.64 25.88 -4.03
N LYS A 317 -16.97 25.75 -3.99
CA LYS A 317 -17.84 25.50 -5.15
C LYS A 317 -17.46 24.22 -5.91
N ILE A 318 -17.00 23.21 -5.19
CA ILE A 318 -16.62 21.90 -5.76
C ILE A 318 -17.86 21.01 -5.67
N ASN A 319 -18.29 20.49 -6.83
CA ASN A 319 -19.35 19.48 -6.90
C ASN A 319 -18.80 18.12 -6.48
N VAL A 320 -19.61 17.34 -5.77
CA VAL A 320 -19.32 15.97 -5.38
C VAL A 320 -20.10 15.02 -6.29
N ASN A 321 -19.38 14.23 -7.09
CA ASN A 321 -19.96 13.30 -8.05
C ASN A 321 -20.26 11.92 -7.41
N MET A 322 -19.51 11.54 -6.37
CA MET A 322 -19.66 10.27 -5.67
C MET A 322 -19.38 10.43 -4.19
N ILE A 323 -20.11 9.67 -3.36
CA ILE A 323 -19.90 9.57 -1.91
C ILE A 323 -19.97 8.09 -1.54
N ASP A 324 -18.98 7.62 -0.80
CA ASP A 324 -19.00 6.31 -0.17
C ASP A 324 -18.49 6.40 1.26
N GLN A 325 -19.19 5.75 2.18
CA GLN A 325 -18.80 5.61 3.57
C GLN A 325 -19.30 4.27 4.10
N GLY A 326 -18.38 3.36 4.36
CA GLY A 326 -18.71 2.05 4.93
C GLY A 326 -19.10 2.12 6.41
N SER A 327 -19.72 1.07 6.91
CA SER A 327 -20.16 0.93 8.31
C SER A 327 -19.00 0.93 9.33
N SER A 328 -17.76 0.84 8.88
CA SER A 328 -16.58 0.97 9.75
C SER A 328 -16.38 2.42 10.23
N GLU A 329 -16.94 3.39 9.51
CA GLU A 329 -16.75 4.85 9.72
C GLU A 329 -15.28 5.27 9.75
N LEU A 330 -14.39 4.41 9.21
CA LEU A 330 -12.95 4.68 9.19
C LEU A 330 -12.55 5.66 8.11
N ASN A 331 -13.33 5.70 7.02
CA ASN A 331 -13.10 6.59 5.90
C ASN A 331 -14.41 7.21 5.37
N ILE A 332 -14.25 8.32 4.67
CA ILE A 332 -15.23 8.92 3.77
C ILE A 332 -14.52 9.06 2.43
N ILE A 333 -15.07 8.47 1.38
CA ILE A 333 -14.56 8.60 0.03
C ILE A 333 -15.46 9.58 -0.73
N VAL A 334 -14.85 10.57 -1.36
CA VAL A 334 -15.57 11.52 -2.22
C VAL A 334 -14.98 11.49 -3.63
N GLY A 335 -15.85 11.44 -4.62
CA GLY A 335 -15.52 11.59 -6.02
C GLY A 335 -15.74 13.02 -6.47
N VAL A 336 -14.74 13.61 -7.12
CA VAL A 336 -14.79 14.95 -7.71
C VAL A 336 -14.19 14.94 -9.11
N LYS A 337 -14.46 15.96 -9.93
CA LYS A 337 -13.75 16.10 -11.21
C LYS A 337 -12.26 16.29 -11.02
N ASN A 338 -11.45 15.74 -11.92
CA ASN A 338 -9.98 15.80 -11.85
C ASN A 338 -9.45 17.23 -11.67
N ILE A 339 -10.08 18.23 -12.32
CA ILE A 339 -9.67 19.63 -12.21
C ILE A 339 -9.80 20.19 -10.77
N HIS A 340 -10.67 19.62 -9.96
CA HIS A 340 -10.92 20.07 -8.58
C HIS A 340 -10.14 19.27 -7.53
N PHE A 341 -9.41 18.24 -7.93
CA PHE A 341 -8.73 17.31 -7.03
C PHE A 341 -7.85 17.99 -5.98
N ASN A 342 -6.93 18.84 -6.42
CA ASN A 342 -5.99 19.51 -5.52
C ASN A 342 -6.69 20.50 -4.58
N ASP A 343 -7.68 21.25 -5.09
CA ASP A 343 -8.40 22.22 -4.30
C ASP A 343 -9.32 21.56 -3.27
N ALA A 344 -9.87 20.40 -3.59
CA ALA A 344 -10.65 19.59 -2.66
C ALA A 344 -9.78 19.10 -1.49
N ILE A 345 -8.61 18.53 -1.75
CA ILE A 345 -7.67 18.09 -0.71
C ILE A 345 -7.26 19.26 0.19
N ARG A 346 -6.91 20.43 -0.39
CA ARG A 346 -6.56 21.62 0.39
C ARG A 346 -7.71 22.11 1.26
N ALA A 347 -8.93 22.13 0.71
CA ALA A 347 -10.12 22.58 1.43
C ALA A 347 -10.41 21.69 2.66
N ILE A 348 -10.32 20.38 2.47
CA ILE A 348 -10.52 19.41 3.55
C ILE A 348 -9.40 19.53 4.59
N TYR A 349 -8.14 19.58 4.16
CA TYR A 349 -6.98 19.73 5.04
C TYR A 349 -7.11 20.95 5.94
N ASN A 350 -7.36 22.13 5.35
CA ASN A 350 -7.50 23.38 6.11
C ASN A 350 -8.65 23.34 7.12
N THR A 351 -9.72 22.63 6.81
CA THR A 351 -10.89 22.53 7.70
C THR A 351 -10.64 21.64 8.91
N PHE A 352 -9.86 20.58 8.76
CA PHE A 352 -9.65 19.61 9.84
C PHE A 352 -8.34 19.78 10.59
N ILE A 353 -7.35 20.45 10.01
CA ILE A 353 -6.00 20.57 10.59
C ILE A 353 -5.66 22.01 10.97
N GLU A 354 -5.98 23.00 10.11
CA GLU A 354 -5.60 24.39 10.38
C GLU A 354 -6.66 25.19 11.16
N GLN A 355 -7.91 24.72 11.21
CA GLN A 355 -9.02 25.42 11.89
C GLN A 355 -9.46 24.73 13.21
N GLU A 356 -8.84 23.63 13.58
CA GLU A 356 -8.97 23.00 14.90
C GLU A 356 -7.88 23.50 15.86
#